data_2a808b614248cd2cb455421d5c4744ad
#
_entry.id   2a808b614248cd2cb455421d5c4744ad
#
_cell.length_a   1.000
_cell.length_b   1.000
_cell.length_c   1.000
_cell.angle_alpha   90.00
_cell.angle_beta   90.00
_cell.angle_gamma   90.00
#
_symmetry.space_group_name_H-M   'P 1'
#
loop_
_entity.id
_entity.type
_entity.pdbx_description
1 polymer ?
#
loop_
_entity_poly.entity_id
_entity_poly.type
_entity_poly.pdbx_seq_one_letter_code
_entity_poly.pdbx_strand_id
1 'polypeptide(L)'
;MSEPITVAIAYHSSYGHTARQAQAVAAGVNSVPGACADLRDVDTLDEQLWTALADADAIIFGSPTYMGSPSAAFQTFAEASGKVWGEQGWQGKVAAAFTNSAGVNGDKLNALTSIAVLAAQHGMHWVNLGLMPGWLYSSAGSPDDLNRLGGFLGAMAQSPSDLGADVAPSEADLRTAEHLGRRVAQTTAQLARGRAATQADLALA
;
A
#
# COMPACT_ATOMS: atom_id res chain seq x y z
N MET A 1 8.68 4.64 25.69
CA MET A 1 8.22 5.11 24.33
C MET A 1 8.51 3.96 23.40
N SER A 2 7.53 3.55 22.57
CA SER A 2 7.78 2.55 21.50
C SER A 2 8.76 3.14 20.50
N GLU A 3 9.66 2.30 19.96
CA GLU A 3 10.52 2.71 18.85
C GLU A 3 9.68 3.20 17.68
N PRO A 4 10.16 4.19 16.92
CA PRO A 4 9.47 4.65 15.73
C PRO A 4 9.41 3.52 14.69
N ILE A 5 8.28 3.42 13.96
CA ILE A 5 8.12 2.45 12.88
C ILE A 5 8.35 3.12 11.53
N THR A 6 8.95 2.40 10.60
CA THR A 6 9.13 2.83 9.21
C THR A 6 8.22 2.02 8.29
N VAL A 7 7.45 2.71 7.46
CA VAL A 7 6.58 2.13 6.43
C VAL A 7 7.11 2.53 5.06
N ALA A 8 7.72 1.60 4.35
CA ALA A 8 8.13 1.82 2.97
C ALA A 8 6.91 1.75 2.04
N ILE A 9 6.86 2.65 1.06
CA ILE A 9 5.82 2.69 0.02
C ILE A 9 6.53 2.44 -1.32
N ALA A 10 6.54 1.17 -1.75
CA ALA A 10 7.17 0.73 -2.99
C ALA A 10 6.17 0.84 -4.14
N TYR A 11 6.35 1.80 -5.05
CA TYR A 11 5.37 2.07 -6.09
C TYR A 11 6.00 2.36 -7.45
N HIS A 12 5.22 2.09 -8.52
CA HIS A 12 5.51 2.53 -9.88
C HIS A 12 4.44 3.52 -10.36
N SER A 13 4.85 4.52 -11.15
CA SER A 13 3.94 5.51 -11.72
C SER A 13 4.42 6.08 -13.05
N SER A 14 3.83 5.64 -14.19
CA SER A 14 4.19 6.15 -15.52
C SER A 14 3.71 7.59 -15.78
N TYR A 15 2.52 7.94 -15.28
CA TYR A 15 1.84 9.22 -15.60
C TYR A 15 1.61 10.12 -14.38
N GLY A 16 2.20 9.79 -13.24
CA GLY A 16 2.11 10.58 -12.02
C GLY A 16 0.88 10.30 -11.13
N HIS A 17 -0.19 9.70 -11.64
CA HIS A 17 -1.42 9.44 -10.87
C HIS A 17 -1.20 8.50 -9.67
N THR A 18 -0.47 7.41 -9.89
CA THR A 18 -0.12 6.46 -8.81
C THR A 18 0.87 7.08 -7.83
N ALA A 19 1.78 7.95 -8.30
CA ALA A 19 2.67 8.72 -7.42
C ALA A 19 1.88 9.67 -6.50
N ARG A 20 0.87 10.37 -7.04
CA ARG A 20 -0.03 11.21 -6.24
C ARG A 20 -0.80 10.38 -5.19
N GLN A 21 -1.26 9.19 -5.57
CA GLN A 21 -1.89 8.26 -4.63
C GLN A 21 -0.89 7.79 -3.55
N ALA A 22 0.37 7.51 -3.92
CA ALA A 22 1.44 7.13 -2.99
C ALA A 22 1.73 8.25 -1.97
N GLN A 23 1.72 9.51 -2.40
CA GLN A 23 1.86 10.67 -1.50
C GLN A 23 0.72 10.75 -0.49
N ALA A 24 -0.51 10.45 -0.90
CA ALA A 24 -1.66 10.40 0.02
C ALA A 24 -1.52 9.24 1.02
N VAL A 25 -1.04 8.06 0.60
CA VAL A 25 -0.71 6.94 1.51
C VAL A 25 0.35 7.39 2.52
N ALA A 26 1.41 8.07 2.07
CA ALA A 26 2.48 8.58 2.93
C ALA A 26 1.95 9.60 3.96
N ALA A 27 1.06 10.50 3.54
CA ALA A 27 0.40 11.43 4.46
C ALA A 27 -0.38 10.68 5.55
N GLY A 28 -1.08 9.60 5.18
CA GLY A 28 -1.77 8.73 6.12
C GLY A 28 -0.83 8.06 7.12
N VAL A 29 0.29 7.52 6.68
CA VAL A 29 1.32 6.95 7.56
C VAL A 29 1.84 7.99 8.52
N ASN A 30 2.27 9.15 8.02
CA ASN A 30 2.86 10.24 8.80
C ASN A 30 1.87 10.89 9.78
N SER A 31 0.55 10.67 9.62
CA SER A 31 -0.46 11.13 10.57
C SER A 31 -0.49 10.32 11.88
N VAL A 32 0.22 9.18 11.92
CA VAL A 32 0.29 8.31 13.11
C VAL A 32 1.53 8.66 13.94
N PRO A 33 1.40 9.04 15.21
CA PRO A 33 2.56 9.37 16.05
C PRO A 33 3.58 8.21 16.13
N GLY A 34 4.84 8.51 15.83
CA GLY A 34 5.92 7.52 15.85
C GLY A 34 6.00 6.68 14.57
N ALA A 35 5.24 6.99 13.51
CA ALA A 35 5.36 6.36 12.20
C ALA A 35 6.01 7.33 11.20
N CYS A 36 6.84 6.79 10.31
CA CYS A 36 7.49 7.50 9.23
C CYS A 36 7.27 6.78 7.90
N ALA A 37 6.85 7.50 6.88
CA ALA A 37 6.70 6.99 5.51
C ALA A 37 8.01 7.18 4.73
N ASP A 38 8.42 6.16 3.99
CA ASP A 38 9.54 6.17 3.05
C ASP A 38 9.05 5.81 1.64
N LEU A 39 8.97 6.81 0.76
CA LEU A 39 8.49 6.67 -0.62
C LEU A 39 9.62 6.15 -1.53
N ARG A 40 9.39 5.02 -2.21
CA ARG A 40 10.35 4.37 -3.10
C ARG A 40 9.72 4.07 -4.46
N ASP A 41 10.22 4.72 -5.50
CA ASP A 41 9.89 4.37 -6.87
C ASP A 41 10.64 3.08 -7.25
N VAL A 42 9.93 2.12 -7.84
CA VAL A 42 10.50 0.83 -8.22
C VAL A 42 10.99 0.77 -9.68
N ASP A 43 11.00 1.88 -10.38
CA ASP A 43 11.60 1.94 -11.73
C ASP A 43 13.12 1.72 -11.70
N THR A 44 13.77 2.07 -10.59
CA THR A 44 15.20 1.83 -10.39
C THR A 44 15.41 0.81 -9.27
N LEU A 45 15.90 -0.37 -9.63
CA LEU A 45 16.12 -1.49 -8.70
C LEU A 45 17.56 -1.44 -8.14
N ASP A 46 17.88 -0.39 -7.40
CA ASP A 46 19.20 -0.17 -6.81
C ASP A 46 19.32 -0.70 -5.37
N GLU A 47 20.52 -0.65 -4.83
CA GLU A 47 20.81 -1.09 -3.45
C GLU A 47 20.06 -0.24 -2.41
N GLN A 48 19.82 1.04 -2.69
CA GLN A 48 19.10 1.92 -1.77
C GLN A 48 17.62 1.50 -1.63
N LEU A 49 16.97 1.09 -2.74
CA LEU A 49 15.63 0.52 -2.70
C LEU A 49 15.60 -0.73 -1.82
N TRP A 50 16.46 -1.70 -2.10
CA TRP A 50 16.44 -2.98 -1.36
C TRP A 50 16.77 -2.82 0.12
N THR A 51 17.71 -1.94 0.47
CA THR A 51 18.02 -1.60 1.86
C THR A 51 16.82 -0.95 2.57
N ALA A 52 16.17 0.01 1.94
CA ALA A 52 14.99 0.65 2.52
C ALA A 52 13.84 -0.33 2.77
N LEU A 53 13.61 -1.27 1.85
CA LEU A 53 12.59 -2.32 2.02
C LEU A 53 12.98 -3.36 3.08
N ALA A 54 14.28 -3.64 3.22
CA ALA A 54 14.79 -4.54 4.25
C ALA A 54 14.64 -3.92 5.66
N ASP A 55 14.90 -2.63 5.81
CA ASP A 55 14.86 -1.94 7.11
C ASP A 55 13.44 -1.57 7.55
N ALA A 56 12.47 -1.49 6.63
CA ALA A 56 11.10 -1.11 6.94
C ALA A 56 10.36 -2.18 7.76
N ASP A 57 9.47 -1.75 8.68
CA ASP A 57 8.55 -2.62 9.44
C ASP A 57 7.35 -3.08 8.63
N ALA A 58 6.97 -2.28 7.63
CA ALA A 58 5.88 -2.56 6.71
C ALA A 58 6.22 -2.09 5.29
N ILE A 59 5.62 -2.74 4.28
CA ILE A 59 5.74 -2.34 2.89
C ILE A 59 4.34 -2.19 2.29
N ILE A 60 4.00 -0.99 1.82
CA ILE A 60 2.78 -0.74 1.05
C ILE A 60 3.15 -0.71 -0.43
N PHE A 61 2.58 -1.61 -1.21
CA PHE A 61 2.85 -1.72 -2.64
C PHE A 61 1.87 -0.89 -3.45
N GLY A 62 2.38 -0.17 -4.46
CA GLY A 62 1.58 0.65 -5.36
C GLY A 62 1.86 0.40 -6.83
N SER A 63 0.84 0.17 -7.63
CA SER A 63 0.98 0.02 -9.08
C SER A 63 -0.24 0.55 -9.80
N PRO A 64 -0.09 1.19 -10.98
CA PRO A 64 -1.23 1.35 -11.86
C PRO A 64 -1.71 -0.04 -12.34
N THR A 65 -3.00 -0.14 -12.65
CA THR A 65 -3.56 -1.32 -13.32
C THR A 65 -3.55 -1.10 -14.82
N TYR A 66 -2.71 -1.82 -15.53
CA TYR A 66 -2.62 -1.85 -16.99
C TYR A 66 -3.03 -3.21 -17.52
N MET A 67 -3.97 -3.26 -18.48
CA MET A 67 -4.50 -4.51 -19.04
C MET A 67 -4.92 -5.52 -17.95
N GLY A 68 -5.54 -5.02 -16.88
CA GLY A 68 -6.04 -5.83 -15.77
C GLY A 68 -4.99 -6.31 -14.75
N SER A 69 -3.72 -5.93 -14.89
CA SER A 69 -2.62 -6.42 -14.05
C SER A 69 -1.77 -5.26 -13.51
N PRO A 70 -0.91 -5.48 -12.51
CA PRO A 70 0.12 -4.51 -12.17
C PRO A 70 0.97 -4.19 -13.39
N SER A 71 1.54 -2.98 -13.45
CA SER A 71 2.40 -2.55 -14.55
C SER A 71 3.60 -3.47 -14.75
N ALA A 72 4.15 -3.50 -15.96
CA ALA A 72 5.34 -4.31 -16.26
C ALA A 72 6.53 -3.94 -15.37
N ALA A 73 6.76 -2.64 -15.10
CA ALA A 73 7.81 -2.20 -14.19
C ALA A 73 7.61 -2.75 -12.77
N PHE A 74 6.38 -2.70 -12.24
CA PHE A 74 6.09 -3.31 -10.94
C PHE A 74 6.28 -4.83 -10.95
N GLN A 75 5.93 -5.50 -12.04
CA GLN A 75 6.16 -6.96 -12.17
C GLN A 75 7.66 -7.29 -12.24
N THR A 76 8.47 -6.46 -12.91
CA THR A 76 9.94 -6.59 -12.92
C THR A 76 10.51 -6.45 -11.49
N PHE A 77 10.02 -5.48 -10.71
CA PHE A 77 10.37 -5.37 -9.29
C PHE A 77 9.96 -6.61 -8.50
N ALA A 78 8.73 -7.10 -8.69
CA ALA A 78 8.24 -8.31 -8.01
C ALA A 78 9.09 -9.54 -8.35
N GLU A 79 9.47 -9.72 -9.62
CA GLU A 79 10.37 -10.80 -10.04
C GLU A 79 11.76 -10.65 -9.43
N ALA A 80 12.32 -9.44 -9.41
CA ALA A 80 13.63 -9.15 -8.82
C ALA A 80 13.67 -9.39 -7.30
N SER A 81 12.52 -9.31 -6.60
CA SER A 81 12.43 -9.63 -5.17
C SER A 81 12.66 -11.13 -4.85
N GLY A 82 12.81 -11.99 -5.87
CA GLY A 82 13.03 -13.43 -5.69
C GLY A 82 14.24 -13.77 -4.82
N LYS A 83 15.31 -12.95 -4.83
CA LYS A 83 16.45 -13.12 -3.92
C LYS A 83 16.02 -12.90 -2.45
N VAL A 84 15.31 -11.82 -2.18
CA VAL A 84 14.78 -11.48 -0.85
C VAL A 84 13.82 -12.58 -0.36
N TRP A 85 13.00 -13.12 -1.28
CA TRP A 85 12.13 -14.26 -0.99
C TRP A 85 12.92 -15.50 -0.57
N GLY A 86 13.99 -15.86 -1.28
CA GLY A 86 14.84 -17.00 -0.94
C GLY A 86 15.50 -16.86 0.44
N GLU A 87 15.79 -15.65 0.87
CA GLU A 87 16.36 -15.32 2.18
C GLU A 87 15.29 -15.07 3.27
N GLN A 88 13.99 -15.11 2.91
CA GLN A 88 12.84 -14.78 3.77
C GLN A 88 12.94 -13.37 4.39
N GLY A 89 13.57 -12.43 3.70
CA GLY A 89 13.92 -11.10 4.22
C GLY A 89 12.72 -10.19 4.56
N TRP A 90 11.51 -10.49 4.03
CA TRP A 90 10.29 -9.75 4.37
C TRP A 90 9.32 -10.55 5.24
N GLN A 91 9.68 -11.76 5.68
CA GLN A 91 8.82 -12.60 6.50
C GLN A 91 8.36 -11.84 7.76
N GLY A 92 7.05 -11.88 7.99
CA GLY A 92 6.43 -11.25 9.15
C GLY A 92 6.29 -9.72 9.09
N LYS A 93 6.79 -9.03 8.05
CA LYS A 93 6.47 -7.60 7.85
C LYS A 93 4.99 -7.43 7.51
N VAL A 94 4.45 -6.24 7.77
CA VAL A 94 3.09 -5.88 7.34
C VAL A 94 3.10 -5.48 5.88
N ALA A 95 2.06 -5.90 5.13
CA ALA A 95 1.85 -5.53 3.73
C ALA A 95 0.45 -5.00 3.47
N ALA A 96 0.32 -4.11 2.50
CA ALA A 96 -0.93 -3.63 1.92
C ALA A 96 -0.69 -3.20 0.48
N ALA A 97 -1.74 -2.87 -0.27
CA ALA A 97 -1.56 -2.32 -1.61
C ALA A 97 -2.61 -1.27 -1.99
N PHE A 98 -2.22 -0.46 -2.97
CA PHE A 98 -3.10 0.46 -3.67
C PHE A 98 -2.87 0.39 -5.17
N THR A 99 -3.90 0.76 -5.94
CA THR A 99 -3.82 0.78 -7.40
C THR A 99 -4.70 1.85 -8.01
N ASN A 100 -4.38 2.24 -9.23
CA ASN A 100 -5.09 3.25 -10.01
C ASN A 100 -5.32 2.77 -11.44
N SER A 101 -6.44 3.14 -12.05
CA SER A 101 -6.69 2.95 -13.48
C SER A 101 -7.66 4.01 -14.02
N ALA A 102 -7.73 4.16 -15.34
CA ALA A 102 -8.65 5.11 -15.98
C ALA A 102 -10.12 4.68 -15.85
N GLY A 103 -10.41 3.40 -16.00
CA GLY A 103 -11.76 2.87 -15.85
C GLY A 103 -12.21 2.80 -14.37
N VAL A 104 -13.52 2.98 -14.13
CA VAL A 104 -14.09 2.88 -12.78
C VAL A 104 -13.81 1.52 -12.15
N ASN A 105 -14.07 0.43 -12.85
CA ASN A 105 -13.69 -0.93 -12.45
C ASN A 105 -12.23 -1.21 -12.82
N GLY A 106 -11.90 -1.22 -14.12
CA GLY A 106 -10.58 -1.38 -14.73
C GLY A 106 -9.83 -2.64 -14.28
N ASP A 107 -10.55 -3.64 -13.76
CA ASP A 107 -10.01 -4.89 -13.20
C ASP A 107 -8.96 -4.66 -12.09
N LYS A 108 -9.10 -3.54 -11.37
CA LYS A 108 -8.23 -3.16 -10.26
C LYS A 108 -8.10 -4.24 -9.19
N LEU A 109 -9.15 -5.01 -8.97
CA LEU A 109 -9.12 -6.13 -8.01
C LEU A 109 -8.06 -7.17 -8.40
N ASN A 110 -7.92 -7.47 -9.70
CA ASN A 110 -6.93 -8.45 -10.15
C ASN A 110 -5.49 -7.97 -9.87
N ALA A 111 -5.21 -6.68 -10.08
CA ALA A 111 -3.91 -6.11 -9.73
C ALA A 111 -3.63 -6.21 -8.22
N LEU A 112 -4.60 -5.86 -7.37
CA LEU A 112 -4.48 -6.00 -5.91
C LEU A 112 -4.31 -7.46 -5.48
N THR A 113 -5.03 -8.39 -6.11
CA THR A 113 -4.90 -9.84 -5.83
C THR A 113 -3.49 -10.33 -6.17
N SER A 114 -2.95 -9.94 -7.31
CA SER A 114 -1.56 -10.26 -7.71
C SER A 114 -0.56 -9.79 -6.66
N ILE A 115 -0.71 -8.55 -6.16
CA ILE A 115 0.17 -7.99 -5.13
C ILE A 115 -0.04 -8.69 -3.77
N ALA A 116 -1.26 -9.05 -3.41
CA ALA A 116 -1.53 -9.81 -2.19
C ALA A 116 -0.89 -11.21 -2.23
N VAL A 117 -0.89 -11.85 -3.40
CA VAL A 117 -0.18 -13.13 -3.60
C VAL A 117 1.33 -12.93 -3.47
N LEU A 118 1.91 -11.87 -4.03
CA LEU A 118 3.32 -11.52 -3.82
C LEU A 118 3.65 -11.39 -2.33
N ALA A 119 2.84 -10.63 -1.58
CA ALA A 119 3.03 -10.47 -0.13
C ALA A 119 2.93 -11.81 0.61
N ALA A 120 1.98 -12.67 0.23
CA ALA A 120 1.84 -14.02 0.80
C ALA A 120 3.05 -14.92 0.50
N GLN A 121 3.63 -14.87 -0.71
CA GLN A 121 4.86 -15.56 -1.05
C GLN A 121 6.03 -15.14 -0.14
N HIS A 122 6.12 -13.87 0.22
CA HIS A 122 7.11 -13.33 1.14
C HIS A 122 6.78 -13.55 2.63
N GLY A 123 5.69 -14.25 2.97
CA GLY A 123 5.30 -14.52 4.36
C GLY A 123 4.87 -13.26 5.13
N MET A 124 4.35 -12.24 4.45
CA MET A 124 3.94 -10.97 5.04
C MET A 124 2.50 -11.02 5.58
N HIS A 125 2.18 -10.14 6.53
CA HIS A 125 0.84 -9.98 7.08
C HIS A 125 0.04 -8.95 6.28
N TRP A 126 -1.02 -9.37 5.59
CA TRP A 126 -1.82 -8.48 4.76
C TRP A 126 -2.80 -7.63 5.59
N VAL A 127 -2.78 -6.32 5.37
CA VAL A 127 -3.74 -5.37 5.92
C VAL A 127 -4.65 -4.88 4.79
N ASN A 128 -5.93 -5.20 4.87
CA ASN A 128 -6.96 -4.76 3.95
C ASN A 128 -7.40 -3.31 4.21
N LEU A 129 -8.24 -2.74 3.31
CA LEU A 129 -8.67 -1.34 3.42
C LEU A 129 -9.49 -1.06 4.68
N GLY A 130 -10.33 -1.99 5.13
CA GLY A 130 -11.11 -1.86 6.37
C GLY A 130 -12.20 -0.77 6.33
N LEU A 131 -12.68 -0.40 5.15
CA LEU A 131 -13.80 0.52 4.93
C LEU A 131 -14.96 -0.17 4.24
N MET A 132 -16.17 0.20 4.63
CA MET A 132 -17.36 -0.09 3.83
C MET A 132 -17.35 0.76 2.57
N PRO A 133 -18.03 0.34 1.48
CA PRO A 133 -18.21 1.19 0.31
C PRO A 133 -18.97 2.46 0.69
N GLY A 134 -18.45 3.63 0.33
CA GLY A 134 -19.06 4.89 0.65
C GLY A 134 -20.37 5.10 -0.10
N TRP A 135 -20.35 4.95 -1.40
CA TRP A 135 -21.52 5.17 -2.26
C TRP A 135 -22.35 3.87 -2.46
N LEU A 136 -22.87 3.32 -1.35
CA LEU A 136 -23.55 2.02 -1.36
C LEU A 136 -25.07 2.13 -1.62
N TYR A 137 -25.72 3.23 -1.23
CA TYR A 137 -27.17 3.40 -1.30
C TYR A 137 -27.55 4.54 -2.22
N SER A 138 -28.61 4.37 -3.01
CA SER A 138 -29.15 5.43 -3.89
C SER A 138 -29.73 6.61 -3.13
N SER A 139 -30.14 6.39 -1.87
CA SER A 139 -30.75 7.41 -1.00
C SER A 139 -29.75 8.08 -0.07
N ALA A 140 -28.52 7.60 0.01
CA ALA A 140 -27.48 8.12 0.90
C ALA A 140 -26.09 7.83 0.32
N GLY A 141 -25.17 8.74 0.53
CA GLY A 141 -23.82 8.65 0.00
C GLY A 141 -23.61 9.45 -1.28
N SER A 142 -22.39 9.56 -1.70
CA SER A 142 -21.91 10.45 -2.75
C SER A 142 -20.68 9.87 -3.43
N PRO A 143 -20.41 10.21 -4.71
CA PRO A 143 -19.13 9.88 -5.35
C PRO A 143 -17.92 10.52 -4.65
N ASP A 144 -18.13 11.42 -3.69
CA ASP A 144 -17.08 12.05 -2.89
C ASP A 144 -16.81 11.33 -1.56
N ASP A 145 -17.52 10.24 -1.27
CA ASP A 145 -17.32 9.45 -0.06
C ASP A 145 -16.03 8.62 -0.12
N LEU A 146 -15.50 8.26 1.05
CA LEU A 146 -14.40 7.32 1.18
C LEU A 146 -14.79 5.97 0.58
N ASN A 147 -13.83 5.32 -0.07
CA ASN A 147 -14.04 4.01 -0.72
C ASN A 147 -15.23 4.01 -1.69
N ARG A 148 -15.44 5.10 -2.44
CA ARG A 148 -16.51 5.22 -3.45
C ARG A 148 -16.47 4.12 -4.54
N LEU A 149 -15.28 3.53 -4.76
CA LEU A 149 -15.09 2.44 -5.73
C LEU A 149 -15.40 1.05 -5.14
N GLY A 150 -15.69 0.94 -3.85
CA GLY A 150 -16.13 -0.28 -3.18
C GLY A 150 -15.06 -1.37 -3.07
N GLY A 151 -13.77 -1.06 -3.11
CA GLY A 151 -12.70 -2.01 -2.93
C GLY A 151 -12.51 -2.39 -1.45
N PHE A 152 -12.16 -3.66 -1.18
CA PHE A 152 -11.90 -4.14 0.18
C PHE A 152 -10.44 -4.56 0.37
N LEU A 153 -9.83 -5.13 -0.67
CA LEU A 153 -8.49 -5.72 -0.55
C LEU A 153 -7.40 -4.67 -0.37
N GLY A 154 -7.57 -3.49 -0.97
CA GLY A 154 -6.66 -2.36 -0.89
C GLY A 154 -7.32 -1.09 -1.39
N ALA A 155 -6.59 0.03 -1.41
CA ALA A 155 -7.13 1.31 -1.89
C ALA A 155 -7.11 1.36 -3.43
N MET A 156 -8.28 1.62 -4.01
CA MET A 156 -8.46 1.81 -5.44
C MET A 156 -8.66 3.29 -5.76
N ALA A 157 -8.11 3.75 -6.88
CA ALA A 157 -8.35 5.10 -7.40
C ALA A 157 -8.72 5.06 -8.88
N GLN A 158 -9.40 6.10 -9.35
CA GLN A 158 -9.71 6.32 -10.75
C GLN A 158 -9.08 7.61 -11.25
N SER A 159 -8.36 7.54 -12.36
CA SER A 159 -7.81 8.70 -13.07
C SER A 159 -8.18 8.62 -14.54
N PRO A 160 -9.19 9.40 -15.00
CA PRO A 160 -9.52 9.49 -16.42
C PRO A 160 -8.29 9.79 -17.27
N SER A 161 -8.19 9.17 -18.44
CA SER A 161 -6.97 9.20 -19.28
C SER A 161 -6.63 10.57 -19.86
N ASP A 162 -7.60 11.48 -19.88
CA ASP A 162 -7.49 12.87 -20.38
C ASP A 162 -7.19 13.90 -19.27
N LEU A 163 -7.05 13.46 -18.01
CA LEU A 163 -6.72 14.31 -16.88
C LEU A 163 -5.28 14.08 -16.41
N GLY A 164 -4.59 15.16 -16.10
CA GLY A 164 -3.24 15.10 -15.51
C GLY A 164 -3.24 14.71 -14.03
N ALA A 165 -2.06 14.36 -13.52
CA ALA A 165 -1.88 13.99 -12.12
C ALA A 165 -2.11 15.17 -11.12
N ASP A 166 -2.14 16.40 -11.60
CA ASP A 166 -2.53 17.58 -10.84
C ASP A 166 -4.02 17.64 -10.51
N VAL A 167 -4.86 16.95 -11.32
CA VAL A 167 -6.32 16.92 -11.18
C VAL A 167 -6.83 15.57 -10.69
N ALA A 168 -6.26 14.45 -11.20
CA ALA A 168 -6.69 13.09 -10.88
C ALA A 168 -5.58 12.29 -10.16
N PRO A 169 -5.91 11.34 -9.28
CA PRO A 169 -7.25 10.90 -8.89
C PRO A 169 -8.05 11.95 -8.10
N SER A 170 -9.35 11.69 -7.89
CA SER A 170 -10.23 12.56 -7.12
C SER A 170 -9.80 12.63 -5.63
N GLU A 171 -10.23 13.69 -4.95
CA GLU A 171 -9.96 13.87 -3.52
C GLU A 171 -10.52 12.72 -2.67
N ALA A 172 -11.67 12.14 -3.05
CA ALA A 172 -12.24 10.96 -2.37
C ALA A 172 -11.32 9.74 -2.45
N ASP A 173 -10.70 9.52 -3.61
CA ASP A 173 -9.77 8.41 -3.80
C ASP A 173 -8.45 8.65 -3.06
N LEU A 174 -7.97 9.90 -3.02
CA LEU A 174 -6.77 10.28 -2.24
C LEU A 174 -7.00 10.12 -0.74
N ARG A 175 -8.14 10.56 -0.20
CA ARG A 175 -8.49 10.33 1.21
C ARG A 175 -8.65 8.85 1.55
N THR A 176 -9.10 8.03 0.58
CA THR A 176 -9.16 6.58 0.73
C THR A 176 -7.75 5.97 0.82
N ALA A 177 -6.83 6.47 0.02
CA ALA A 177 -5.41 6.06 0.05
C ALA A 177 -4.73 6.51 1.36
N GLU A 178 -5.00 7.73 1.83
CA GLU A 178 -4.55 8.23 3.14
C GLU A 178 -5.06 7.35 4.29
N HIS A 179 -6.34 6.95 4.25
CA HIS A 179 -6.90 6.02 5.23
C HIS A 179 -6.13 4.69 5.26
N LEU A 180 -5.79 4.12 4.10
CA LEU A 180 -4.99 2.90 4.02
C LEU A 180 -3.63 3.08 4.71
N GLY A 181 -2.92 4.16 4.41
CA GLY A 181 -1.61 4.47 5.01
C GLY A 181 -1.69 4.55 6.54
N ARG A 182 -2.67 5.29 7.06
CA ARG A 182 -2.93 5.41 8.49
C ARG A 182 -3.22 4.06 9.13
N ARG A 183 -4.08 3.25 8.51
CA ARG A 183 -4.45 1.92 9.01
C ARG A 183 -3.25 0.98 9.06
N VAL A 184 -2.42 0.96 8.02
CA VAL A 184 -1.19 0.15 7.98
C VAL A 184 -0.24 0.55 9.10
N ALA A 185 0.03 1.85 9.27
CA ALA A 185 0.91 2.34 10.32
C ALA A 185 0.40 1.96 11.73
N GLN A 186 -0.91 2.12 11.99
CA GLN A 186 -1.53 1.71 13.25
C GLN A 186 -1.39 0.21 13.51
N THR A 187 -1.65 -0.63 12.50
CA THR A 187 -1.54 -2.09 12.61
C THR A 187 -0.08 -2.50 12.84
N THR A 188 0.86 -1.89 12.12
CA THR A 188 2.31 -2.14 12.28
C THR A 188 2.77 -1.80 13.69
N ALA A 189 2.37 -0.64 14.22
CA ALA A 189 2.71 -0.23 15.59
C ALA A 189 2.10 -1.17 16.64
N GLN A 190 0.89 -1.70 16.43
CA GLN A 190 0.28 -2.69 17.31
C GLN A 190 1.05 -4.01 17.28
N LEU A 191 1.42 -4.50 16.10
CA LEU A 191 2.18 -5.73 15.93
C LEU A 191 3.58 -5.63 16.55
N ALA A 192 4.29 -4.52 16.34
CA ALA A 192 5.61 -4.27 16.93
C ALA A 192 5.56 -4.29 18.46
N ARG A 193 4.56 -3.62 19.06
CA ARG A 193 4.36 -3.67 20.52
C ARG A 193 4.04 -5.07 21.03
N GLY A 194 3.20 -5.82 20.33
CA GLY A 194 2.86 -7.20 20.67
C GLY A 194 4.08 -8.12 20.66
N ARG A 195 4.94 -7.99 19.65
CA ARG A 195 6.20 -8.74 19.57
C ARG A 195 7.15 -8.42 20.72
N ALA A 196 7.34 -7.14 21.04
CA ALA A 196 8.20 -6.72 22.15
C ALA A 196 7.71 -7.26 23.50
N ALA A 197 6.38 -7.24 23.75
CA ALA A 197 5.78 -7.81 24.95
C ALA A 197 6.02 -9.33 25.05
N THR A 198 5.77 -10.06 23.95
CA THR A 198 5.98 -11.51 23.92
C THR A 198 7.44 -11.90 24.16
N GLN A 199 8.40 -11.14 23.57
CA GLN A 199 9.83 -11.38 23.81
C GLN A 199 10.23 -11.13 25.27
N ALA A 200 9.68 -10.09 25.90
CA ALA A 200 9.92 -9.79 27.31
C ALA A 200 9.40 -10.93 28.22
N ASP A 201 8.21 -11.44 27.95
CA ASP A 201 7.62 -12.55 28.71
C ASP A 201 8.46 -13.84 28.59
N LEU A 202 8.93 -14.16 27.37
CA LEU A 202 9.79 -15.33 27.13
C LEU A 202 11.17 -15.21 27.79
N ALA A 203 11.69 -14.00 27.97
CA ALA A 203 12.97 -13.76 28.65
C ALA A 203 12.87 -13.91 30.16
N LEU A 204 11.67 -13.87 30.75
CA LEU A 204 11.40 -14.05 32.17
C LEU A 204 11.04 -15.48 32.58
N ALA A 205 10.79 -16.36 31.59
CA ALA A 205 10.42 -17.76 31.80
C ALA A 205 11.64 -18.68 31.77
#